data_6c05ecc5d2ceef4c4d0f50b276d03633
#
_entry.id   6c05ecc5d2ceef4c4d0f50b276d03633
#
_cell.length_a   1.000
_cell.length_b   1.000
_cell.length_c   1.000
_cell.angle_alpha   90.00
_cell.angle_beta   90.00
_cell.angle_gamma   90.00
#
_symmetry.space_group_name_H-M   'P 1'
#
loop_
_entity.id
_entity.type
_entity.pdbx_description
1 polymer ?
#
loop_
_entity_poly.entity_id
_entity_poly.type
_entity_poly.pdbx_seq_one_letter_code
_entity_poly.pdbx_strand_id
1 'polypeptide(L)'
;MRDFQWGAIRLHILHHAVEDEIHGAWMMAELAEHGYSISPGTLYPTLHRMESDGLLTSTGRTVEGRNRRVYRATDAGRDALNDDRRALAELAHEVLGWRSPEAPPADTA
;
A
#
# COMPACT_ATOMS: atom_id res chain seq x y z
N MET A 1 3.93 -12.64 -11.42
CA MET A 1 2.84 -11.73 -11.03
C MET A 1 2.81 -10.57 -12.00
N ARG A 2 1.63 -10.15 -12.43
CA ARG A 2 1.48 -9.10 -13.43
C ARG A 2 1.66 -7.72 -12.83
N ASP A 3 1.97 -6.74 -13.67
CA ASP A 3 2.24 -5.35 -13.26
C ASP A 3 1.11 -4.75 -12.43
N PHE A 4 -0.14 -5.05 -12.81
CA PHE A 4 -1.30 -4.55 -12.07
C PHE A 4 -1.29 -5.04 -10.62
N GLN A 5 -0.96 -6.30 -10.42
CA GLN A 5 -0.91 -6.88 -9.07
C GLN A 5 0.21 -6.29 -8.24
N TRP A 6 1.35 -5.99 -8.85
CA TRP A 6 2.43 -5.29 -8.16
C TRP A 6 2.02 -3.88 -7.74
N GLY A 7 1.30 -3.18 -8.60
CA GLY A 7 0.72 -1.90 -8.24
C GLY A 7 -0.25 -2.00 -7.07
N ALA A 8 -1.07 -3.04 -7.06
CA ALA A 8 -2.01 -3.28 -5.97
C ALA A 8 -1.28 -3.58 -4.65
N ILE A 9 -0.21 -4.38 -4.70
CA ILE A 9 0.60 -4.69 -3.51
C ILE A 9 1.20 -3.40 -2.94
N ARG A 10 1.77 -2.57 -3.78
CA ARG A 10 2.36 -1.30 -3.36
C ARG A 10 1.30 -0.40 -2.73
N LEU A 11 0.11 -0.36 -3.30
CA LEU A 11 -0.98 0.43 -2.77
C LEU A 11 -1.45 -0.06 -1.40
N HIS A 12 -1.53 -1.38 -1.20
CA HIS A 12 -1.80 -1.96 0.11
C HIS A 12 -0.76 -1.52 1.14
N ILE A 13 0.51 -1.59 0.78
CA ILE A 13 1.60 -1.20 1.69
C ILE A 13 1.47 0.28 2.07
N LEU A 14 1.29 1.15 1.10
CA LEU A 14 1.14 2.59 1.38
C LEU A 14 -0.08 2.87 2.26
N HIS A 15 -1.20 2.23 1.96
CA HIS A 15 -2.43 2.41 2.71
C HIS A 15 -2.23 2.11 4.20
N HIS A 16 -1.65 0.96 4.50
CA HIS A 16 -1.43 0.56 5.89
C HIS A 16 -0.35 1.40 6.57
N ALA A 17 0.71 1.77 5.84
CA ALA A 17 1.80 2.57 6.39
C ALA A 17 1.39 4.01 6.70
N VAL A 18 0.36 4.53 6.04
CA VAL A 18 -0.23 5.83 6.37
C VAL A 18 -1.03 5.75 7.66
N GLU A 19 -1.73 4.65 7.87
CA GLU A 19 -2.57 4.50 9.06
C GLU A 19 -1.78 4.20 10.33
N ASP A 20 -0.72 3.40 10.21
CA ASP A 20 0.06 2.99 11.38
C ASP A 20 1.44 2.49 10.94
N GLU A 21 2.28 2.19 11.92
CA GLU A 21 3.53 1.49 11.65
C GLU A 21 3.24 0.07 11.18
N ILE A 22 4.02 -0.41 10.22
CA ILE A 22 3.86 -1.78 9.74
C ILE A 22 5.16 -2.57 9.94
N HIS A 23 5.00 -3.83 10.33
CA HIS A 23 6.06 -4.83 10.36
C HIS A 23 5.98 -5.67 9.10
N GLY A 24 7.13 -6.14 8.60
CA GLY A 24 7.15 -6.96 7.39
C GLY A 24 6.31 -8.23 7.52
N ALA A 25 6.44 -8.95 8.64
CA ALA A 25 5.68 -10.19 8.84
C ALA A 25 4.17 -9.95 8.86
N TRP A 26 3.74 -8.87 9.51
CA TRP A 26 2.32 -8.51 9.53
C TRP A 26 1.83 -8.17 8.12
N MET A 27 2.63 -7.41 7.37
CA MET A 27 2.27 -7.01 6.01
C MET A 27 2.17 -8.22 5.08
N MET A 28 3.04 -9.21 5.23
CA MET A 28 2.94 -10.45 4.45
C MET A 28 1.63 -11.17 4.72
N ALA A 29 1.25 -11.29 5.98
CA ALA A 29 0.00 -11.94 6.36
C ALA A 29 -1.21 -11.18 5.82
N GLU A 30 -1.17 -9.86 5.91
CA GLU A 30 -2.24 -8.99 5.41
C GLU A 30 -2.39 -9.13 3.89
N LEU A 31 -1.27 -9.10 3.16
CA LEU A 31 -1.30 -9.28 1.70
C LEU A 31 -1.86 -10.65 1.33
N ALA A 32 -1.49 -11.69 2.07
CA ALA A 32 -1.98 -13.05 1.81
C ALA A 32 -3.50 -13.12 1.96
N GLU A 33 -4.07 -12.43 2.94
CA GLU A 33 -5.52 -12.37 3.12
C GLU A 33 -6.23 -11.74 1.93
N HIS A 34 -5.54 -10.87 1.21
CA HIS A 34 -6.08 -10.21 0.02
C HIS A 34 -5.68 -10.92 -1.27
N GLY A 35 -5.14 -12.13 -1.18
CA GLY A 35 -4.82 -12.94 -2.35
C GLY A 35 -3.41 -12.75 -2.90
N TYR A 36 -2.54 -12.02 -2.20
CA TYR A 36 -1.17 -11.77 -2.64
C TYR A 36 -0.19 -12.55 -1.76
N SER A 37 0.19 -13.72 -2.23
CA SER A 37 1.15 -14.58 -1.53
C SER A 37 2.56 -14.25 -2.02
N ILE A 38 3.33 -13.53 -1.23
CA ILE A 38 4.70 -13.19 -1.58
C ILE A 38 5.65 -13.63 -0.47
N SER A 39 6.89 -13.92 -0.85
CA SER A 39 7.92 -14.37 0.08
C SER A 39 8.60 -13.19 0.77
N PRO A 40 9.28 -13.43 1.91
CA PRO A 40 10.13 -12.39 2.50
C PRO A 40 11.17 -11.87 1.53
N GLY A 41 11.72 -12.75 0.66
CA GLY A 41 12.71 -12.36 -0.35
C GLY A 41 12.16 -11.40 -1.39
N THR A 42 10.85 -11.26 -1.48
CA THR A 42 10.18 -10.30 -2.36
C THR A 42 9.70 -9.07 -1.59
N LEU A 43 9.12 -9.28 -0.41
CA LEU A 43 8.55 -8.17 0.36
C LEU A 43 9.62 -7.19 0.83
N TYR A 44 10.69 -7.68 1.46
CA TYR A 44 11.69 -6.79 2.04
C TYR A 44 12.41 -5.93 0.99
N PRO A 45 12.82 -6.47 -0.19
CA PRO A 45 13.32 -5.61 -1.25
C PRO A 45 12.31 -4.58 -1.73
N THR A 46 11.02 -4.91 -1.75
CA THR A 46 9.97 -3.97 -2.12
C THR A 46 9.88 -2.82 -1.11
N LEU A 47 9.88 -3.13 0.19
CA LEU A 47 9.89 -2.12 1.25
C LEU A 47 11.13 -1.24 1.17
N HIS A 48 12.30 -1.84 0.92
CA HIS A 48 13.54 -1.08 0.75
C HIS A 48 13.47 -0.13 -0.44
N ARG A 49 12.91 -0.58 -1.55
CA ARG A 49 12.75 0.26 -2.73
C ARG A 49 11.82 1.44 -2.44
N MET A 50 10.71 1.18 -1.78
CA MET A 50 9.77 2.23 -1.42
C MET A 50 10.40 3.24 -0.46
N GLU A 51 11.26 2.78 0.43
CA GLU A 51 12.03 3.67 1.31
C GLU A 51 13.03 4.49 0.51
N SER A 52 13.77 3.86 -0.40
CA SER A 52 14.71 4.56 -1.28
C SER A 52 14.02 5.60 -2.15
N ASP A 53 12.80 5.34 -2.55
CA ASP A 53 12.00 6.27 -3.35
C ASP A 53 11.39 7.39 -2.50
N GLY A 54 11.64 7.39 -1.19
CA GLY A 54 11.16 8.44 -0.29
C GLY A 54 9.71 8.29 0.16
N LEU A 55 9.08 7.14 -0.11
CA LEU A 55 7.68 6.92 0.22
C LEU A 55 7.48 6.36 1.62
N LEU A 56 8.48 5.66 2.14
CA LEU A 56 8.48 5.08 3.47
C LEU A 56 9.73 5.52 4.23
N THR A 57 9.61 5.53 5.54
CA THR A 57 10.74 5.64 6.45
C THR A 57 10.68 4.46 7.41
N SER A 58 11.82 4.02 7.90
CA SER A 58 11.87 2.87 8.79
C SER A 58 12.70 3.16 10.03
N THR A 59 12.34 2.51 11.13
CA THR A 59 13.11 2.55 12.37
C THR A 59 13.22 1.14 12.92
N GLY A 60 14.33 0.88 13.62
CA GLY A 60 14.49 -0.37 14.34
C GLY A 60 13.78 -0.30 15.68
N ARG A 61 13.12 -1.40 16.04
CA ARG A 61 12.50 -1.56 17.36
C ARG A 61 12.82 -2.91 17.93
N THR A 62 12.91 -2.97 19.24
CA THR A 62 13.02 -4.24 19.96
C THR A 62 11.63 -4.62 20.41
N VAL A 63 11.13 -5.75 19.90
CA VAL A 63 9.82 -6.30 20.24
C VAL A 63 10.03 -7.72 20.73
N GLU A 64 9.66 -7.99 21.98
CA GLU A 64 9.83 -9.31 22.59
C GLU A 64 11.27 -9.84 22.47
N GLY A 65 12.25 -8.95 22.71
CA GLY A 65 13.66 -9.30 22.66
C GLY A 65 14.25 -9.44 21.27
N ARG A 66 13.49 -9.17 20.22
CA ARG A 66 13.97 -9.24 18.84
C ARG A 66 14.01 -7.86 18.21
N ASN A 67 15.05 -7.63 17.42
CA ASN A 67 15.15 -6.41 16.62
C ASN A 67 14.25 -6.55 15.41
N ARG A 68 13.33 -5.60 15.26
CA ARG A 68 12.43 -5.55 14.12
C ARG A 68 12.48 -4.17 13.50
N ARG A 69 12.33 -4.12 12.19
CA ARG A 69 12.21 -2.85 11.49
C ARG A 69 10.74 -2.58 11.22
N VAL A 70 10.33 -1.38 11.60
CA VAL A 70 8.96 -0.92 11.35
C VAL A 70 8.99 0.19 10.32
N TYR A 71 7.99 0.25 9.48
CA TYR A 71 7.89 1.19 8.38
C TYR A 71 6.66 2.07 8.56
N ARG A 72 6.81 3.32 8.15
CA ARG A 72 5.74 4.30 8.21
C ARG A 72 5.80 5.14 6.94
N ALA A 73 4.65 5.59 6.44
CA ALA A 73 4.64 6.46 5.26
C ALA A 73 5.22 7.82 5.59
N THR A 74 5.96 8.38 4.63
CA THR A 74 6.41 9.77 4.66
C THR A 74 5.30 10.66 4.12
N ASP A 75 5.50 11.98 4.16
CA ASP A 75 4.56 12.91 3.51
C ASP A 75 4.47 12.62 2.01
N ALA A 76 5.61 12.34 1.36
CA ALA A 76 5.60 11.95 -0.05
C ALA A 76 4.84 10.64 -0.28
N GLY A 77 4.95 9.69 0.65
CA GLY A 77 4.18 8.45 0.59
C GLY A 77 2.68 8.70 0.72
N ARG A 78 2.30 9.59 1.61
CA ARG A 78 0.89 9.98 1.77
C ARG A 78 0.34 10.63 0.51
N ASP A 79 1.13 11.52 -0.11
CA ASP A 79 0.74 12.17 -1.36
C ASP A 79 0.61 11.15 -2.48
N ALA A 80 1.55 10.20 -2.57
CA ALA A 80 1.50 9.12 -3.56
C ALA A 80 0.24 8.26 -3.37
N LEU A 81 -0.11 7.95 -2.12
CA LEU A 81 -1.33 7.19 -1.84
C LEU A 81 -2.57 7.94 -2.33
N ASN A 82 -2.64 9.23 -2.07
CA ASN A 82 -3.78 10.04 -2.50
C ASN A 82 -3.88 10.10 -4.02
N ASP A 83 -2.76 10.21 -4.72
CA ASP A 83 -2.74 10.16 -6.19
C ASP A 83 -3.20 8.79 -6.69
N ASP A 84 -2.71 7.72 -6.09
CA ASP A 84 -3.08 6.35 -6.46
C ASP A 84 -4.57 6.09 -6.19
N ARG A 85 -5.12 6.64 -5.11
CA ARG A 85 -6.56 6.51 -4.81
C ARG A 85 -7.41 7.17 -5.88
N ARG A 86 -7.01 8.33 -6.37
CA ARG A 86 -7.73 9.00 -7.45
C ARG A 86 -7.67 8.18 -8.74
N ALA A 87 -6.49 7.66 -9.07
CA ALA A 87 -6.32 6.80 -10.24
C ALA A 87 -7.14 5.53 -10.12
N LEU A 88 -7.16 4.91 -8.93
CA LEU A 88 -7.94 3.71 -8.68
C LEU A 88 -9.43 3.95 -8.83
N ALA A 89 -9.92 5.05 -8.28
CA ALA A 89 -11.35 5.39 -8.36
C ALA A 89 -11.77 5.63 -9.81
N GLU A 90 -10.96 6.33 -10.59
CA GLU A 90 -11.22 6.55 -12.01
C GLU A 90 -11.22 5.24 -12.79
N LEU A 91 -10.23 4.41 -12.55
CA LEU A 91 -10.12 3.11 -13.22
C LEU A 91 -11.30 2.21 -12.88
N ALA A 92 -11.69 2.14 -11.61
CA ALA A 92 -12.82 1.34 -11.17
C ALA A 92 -14.13 1.84 -11.80
N HIS A 93 -14.28 3.15 -11.88
CA HIS A 93 -15.45 3.74 -12.55
C HIS A 93 -15.52 3.32 -14.02
N GLU A 94 -14.42 3.44 -14.74
CA GLU A 94 -14.39 3.13 -16.17
C GLU A 94 -14.56 1.64 -16.44
N VAL A 95 -13.82 0.80 -15.69
CA VAL A 95 -13.74 -0.63 -16.00
C VAL A 95 -14.88 -1.43 -15.38
N LEU A 96 -15.31 -1.04 -14.18
CA LEU A 96 -16.30 -1.79 -13.41
C LEU A 96 -17.64 -1.07 -13.28
N GLY A 97 -17.75 0.17 -13.68
CA GLY A 97 -18.93 0.98 -13.42
C GLY A 97 -19.10 1.36 -11.95
N TRP A 98 -18.05 1.16 -11.14
CA TRP A 98 -18.11 1.46 -9.71
C TRP A 98 -18.13 2.96 -9.49
N ARG A 99 -18.86 3.38 -8.45
CA ARG A 99 -18.93 4.79 -8.07
C ARG A 99 -18.71 4.91 -6.57
N SER A 100 -17.94 5.93 -6.19
CA SER A 100 -17.81 6.27 -4.79
C SER A 100 -19.18 6.70 -4.26
N PRO A 101 -19.56 6.28 -3.04
CA PRO A 101 -20.82 6.74 -2.42
C PRO A 101 -20.93 8.26 -2.31
N GLU A 102 -19.80 8.96 -2.32
CA GLU A 102 -19.73 10.42 -2.19
C GLU A 102 -19.72 11.12 -3.54
N ALA A 103 -19.60 10.38 -4.63
CA ALA A 103 -19.57 10.98 -5.95
C ALA A 103 -20.97 11.45 -6.36
N PRO A 104 -21.07 12.59 -7.10
CA PRO A 104 -22.36 13.00 -7.63
C PRO A 104 -22.87 12.00 -8.66
N PRO A 105 -24.19 11.93 -8.90
CA PRO A 105 -24.75 11.04 -9.92
C PRO A 105 -24.18 11.35 -11.30
N ALA A 106 -24.00 10.29 -12.12
CA ALA A 106 -23.40 10.43 -13.44
C ALA A 106 -24.22 11.25 -14.41
N ASP A 107 -25.54 11.26 -14.24
CA ASP A 107 -26.48 11.86 -15.18
C ASP A 107 -27.22 13.04 -14.58
N THR A 108 -26.49 13.88 -13.90
CA THR A 108 -27.07 15.10 -13.32
C THR A 108 -27.44 16.14 -14.35
N ALA A 109 -27.36 15.79 -15.57
CA ALA A 109 -27.72 16.69 -16.67
C ALA A 109 -29.16 17.10 -16.62
#